data_1e2dc881ab8abe0655a1f59eaae50e0e
#
_entry.id   1e2dc881ab8abe0655a1f59eaae50e0e
#
_cell.length_a   1.000
_cell.length_b   1.000
_cell.length_c   1.000
_cell.angle_alpha   90.00
_cell.angle_beta   90.00
_cell.angle_gamma   90.00
#
_symmetry.space_group_name_H-M   'P 1'
#
loop_
_entity.id
_entity.type
_entity.pdbx_description
1 polymer ?
#
loop_
_entity_poly.entity_id
_entity_poly.type
_entity_poly.pdbx_seq_one_letter_code
_entity_poly.pdbx_strand_id
1 'polypeptide(L)'
;MKTQLMKRAAALCLAVVLTLSVNAAALFGGKEKAQPAEGSPTAQALEIRTYRGIPYHAQFLAAGGEGEDLTFTVEKEPKKGTVQIDGASFTYTPEGDSTGSDSFTYTVTDSAGRVSQPATVSVTIEKAKSGVTYADTADSTAAVAAQDLAEAGIFTGAKIGDQYYFEPDKPVSRSEFLAMVMETAGDEPTAVTMTGFCDDAAIPTWAKAYAAAGVADGIIQGVSTAEGVAFQGDEPITFNEAATVLNRVLAVEDVDLAGWYADREAVPSWAAQAVGNMEAVSVLAAGSFGSAAMGETVTRADAAQMLSAADTLLEGEPAGLFDWLL
;
A
#
# COMPACT_ATOMS: atom_id res chain seq x y z
N MET A 1 -23.33 -13.45 3.13
CA MET A 1 -22.16 -12.63 2.84
C MET A 1 -21.17 -13.31 1.90
N LYS A 2 -20.71 -14.56 2.13
CA LYS A 2 -19.81 -15.30 1.20
C LYS A 2 -20.18 -15.28 -0.30
N THR A 3 -21.46 -15.18 -0.63
CA THR A 3 -21.97 -15.20 -2.03
C THR A 3 -21.84 -13.84 -2.75
N GLN A 4 -21.62 -12.75 -2.05
CA GLN A 4 -21.38 -11.44 -2.66
C GLN A 4 -19.89 -11.19 -2.93
N LEU A 5 -19.00 -11.65 -2.02
CA LEU A 5 -17.55 -11.55 -2.20
C LEU A 5 -17.06 -12.40 -3.38
N MET A 6 -17.55 -13.64 -3.51
CA MET A 6 -17.17 -14.54 -4.62
C MET A 6 -17.58 -14.03 -6.02
N LYS A 7 -18.51 -13.10 -6.11
CA LYS A 7 -18.91 -12.51 -7.41
C LYS A 7 -18.06 -11.31 -7.82
N ARG A 8 -17.27 -10.74 -6.92
CA ARG A 8 -16.41 -9.58 -7.20
C ARG A 8 -14.98 -9.96 -7.59
N ALA A 9 -14.47 -11.09 -7.11
CA ALA A 9 -13.11 -11.57 -7.41
C ALA A 9 -12.92 -12.20 -8.81
N ALA A 10 -13.99 -12.47 -9.56
CA ALA A 10 -13.92 -13.22 -10.82
C ALA A 10 -13.63 -12.36 -12.07
N ALA A 11 -13.22 -11.11 -11.95
CA ALA A 11 -13.14 -10.17 -13.09
C ALA A 11 -11.75 -9.59 -13.41
N LEU A 12 -10.66 -10.06 -12.84
CA LEU A 12 -9.31 -9.50 -13.15
C LEU A 12 -8.28 -10.56 -13.57
N CYS A 13 -8.57 -11.29 -14.67
CA CYS A 13 -7.51 -11.82 -15.53
C CYS A 13 -7.45 -10.92 -16.77
N LEU A 14 -6.71 -9.82 -16.73
CA LEU A 14 -6.45 -9.00 -17.91
C LEU A 14 -5.04 -9.25 -18.42
N ALA A 15 -4.98 -9.89 -19.59
CA ALA A 15 -3.76 -10.11 -20.36
C ALA A 15 -3.13 -8.77 -20.75
N VAL A 16 -1.86 -8.56 -20.39
CA VAL A 16 -1.04 -7.46 -20.91
C VAL A 16 -0.80 -7.71 -22.40
N VAL A 17 -1.51 -6.98 -23.25
CA VAL A 17 -1.17 -6.86 -24.67
C VAL A 17 -0.20 -5.69 -24.79
N LEU A 18 1.09 -6.01 -25.00
CA LEU A 18 2.10 -5.04 -25.45
C LEU A 18 1.68 -4.55 -26.86
N THR A 19 0.97 -3.44 -26.95
CA THR A 19 0.78 -2.74 -28.21
C THR A 19 1.99 -1.84 -28.44
N LEU A 20 2.91 -2.29 -29.30
CA LEU A 20 3.85 -1.39 -29.99
C LEU A 20 3.01 -0.41 -30.82
N SER A 21 2.76 0.77 -30.28
CA SER A 21 2.20 1.88 -31.07
C SER A 21 3.30 2.46 -31.96
N VAL A 22 3.34 2.03 -33.21
CA VAL A 22 4.09 2.72 -34.26
C VAL A 22 3.39 4.07 -34.49
N ASN A 23 4.08 5.16 -34.16
CA ASN A 23 3.61 6.52 -34.37
C ASN A 23 3.38 6.82 -35.85
N ALA A 24 2.11 6.92 -36.24
CA ALA A 24 1.71 7.58 -37.48
C ALA A 24 1.29 9.04 -37.13
N ALA A 25 2.25 9.92 -36.88
CA ALA A 25 2.01 11.35 -36.71
C ALA A 25 3.05 12.18 -37.50
N ALA A 26 3.01 12.01 -38.82
CA ALA A 26 3.72 12.91 -39.72
C ALA A 26 2.70 13.59 -40.64
N LEU A 27 2.04 14.67 -40.17
CA LEU A 27 1.30 15.59 -41.08
C LEU A 27 0.80 16.89 -40.44
N PHE A 28 1.25 17.31 -39.26
CA PHE A 28 1.03 18.72 -38.83
C PHE A 28 2.29 19.23 -38.13
N GLY A 29 2.87 20.32 -38.69
CA GLY A 29 4.13 20.91 -38.26
C GLY A 29 4.13 21.42 -36.81
N GLY A 30 4.46 20.54 -35.87
CA GLY A 30 4.89 20.81 -34.52
C GLY A 30 6.39 20.60 -34.46
N LYS A 31 7.13 21.40 -33.68
CA LYS A 31 8.56 21.18 -33.42
C LYS A 31 8.76 19.71 -33.05
N GLU A 32 9.53 18.97 -33.84
CA GLU A 32 9.94 17.60 -33.54
C GLU A 32 10.57 17.58 -32.14
N LYS A 33 9.92 16.88 -31.21
CA LYS A 33 10.61 16.50 -29.99
C LYS A 33 11.71 15.55 -30.40
N ALA A 34 12.95 15.84 -30.02
CA ALA A 34 14.09 14.97 -30.29
C ALA A 34 13.76 13.54 -29.84
N GLN A 35 13.93 12.59 -30.76
CA GLN A 35 13.75 11.18 -30.43
C GLN A 35 14.86 10.77 -29.46
N PRO A 36 14.57 10.00 -28.38
CA PRO A 36 15.60 9.55 -27.46
C PRO A 36 16.70 8.79 -28.20
N ALA A 37 17.93 8.95 -27.75
CA ALA A 37 19.04 8.14 -28.26
C ALA A 37 18.76 6.65 -27.98
N GLU A 38 19.23 5.77 -28.86
CA GLU A 38 19.11 4.32 -28.68
C GLU A 38 19.72 3.91 -27.33
N GLY A 39 18.97 3.15 -26.52
CA GLY A 39 19.37 2.73 -25.17
C GLY A 39 19.16 3.79 -24.08
N SER A 40 18.50 4.93 -24.36
CA SER A 40 18.12 5.88 -23.32
C SER A 40 17.18 5.26 -22.29
N PRO A 41 17.25 5.70 -21.01
CA PRO A 41 16.26 5.30 -20.02
C PRO A 41 14.86 5.78 -20.40
N THR A 42 13.85 5.15 -19.86
CA THR A 42 12.44 5.52 -20.06
C THR A 42 11.86 5.92 -18.70
N ALA A 43 11.43 7.17 -18.56
CA ALA A 43 10.63 7.62 -17.42
C ALA A 43 9.19 7.16 -17.59
N GLN A 44 8.55 6.75 -16.49
CA GLN A 44 7.19 6.24 -16.51
C GLN A 44 6.20 7.25 -15.92
N ALA A 45 5.00 7.31 -16.48
CA ALA A 45 3.95 8.15 -15.92
C ALA A 45 3.46 7.59 -14.60
N LEU A 46 3.08 8.47 -13.68
CA LEU A 46 2.55 8.12 -12.36
C LEU A 46 1.23 8.85 -12.12
N GLU A 47 0.35 8.19 -11.40
CA GLU A 47 -0.86 8.79 -10.86
C GLU A 47 -0.79 8.72 -9.33
N ILE A 48 -0.92 9.86 -8.67
CA ILE A 48 -0.86 9.94 -7.21
C ILE A 48 -2.08 10.68 -6.67
N ARG A 49 -2.52 10.28 -5.48
CA ARG A 49 -3.59 10.91 -4.75
C ARG A 49 -3.09 11.33 -3.37
N THR A 50 -3.47 12.49 -2.93
CA THR A 50 -3.19 12.97 -1.57
C THR A 50 -4.34 13.86 -1.10
N TYR A 51 -4.25 14.29 0.15
CA TYR A 51 -5.19 15.23 0.73
C TYR A 51 -4.56 16.61 0.86
N ARG A 52 -5.42 17.63 0.95
CA ARG A 52 -5.02 19.00 1.18
C ARG A 52 -4.09 19.10 2.41
N GLY A 53 -2.90 19.64 2.20
CA GLY A 53 -1.90 19.84 3.23
C GLY A 53 -1.15 18.57 3.67
N ILE A 54 -1.43 17.41 3.07
CA ILE A 54 -0.74 16.16 3.41
C ILE A 54 0.32 15.87 2.35
N PRO A 55 1.62 15.78 2.71
CA PRO A 55 2.68 15.40 1.79
C PRO A 55 2.50 13.96 1.29
N TYR A 56 2.82 13.72 0.02
CA TYR A 56 2.86 12.40 -0.59
C TYR A 56 4.31 12.02 -0.91
N HIS A 57 4.75 10.89 -0.38
CA HIS A 57 6.10 10.35 -0.58
C HIS A 57 6.04 9.18 -1.55
N ALA A 58 6.86 9.20 -2.60
CA ALA A 58 6.93 8.13 -3.58
C ALA A 58 8.31 8.04 -4.22
N GLN A 59 8.46 7.06 -5.11
CA GLN A 59 9.63 6.93 -5.96
C GLN A 59 9.26 7.21 -7.42
N PHE A 60 10.18 7.83 -8.14
CA PHE A 60 10.11 7.90 -9.60
C PHE A 60 10.32 6.52 -10.20
N LEU A 61 9.64 6.25 -11.28
CA LEU A 61 9.74 4.98 -11.99
C LEU A 61 10.50 5.16 -13.29
N ALA A 62 11.48 4.30 -13.51
CA ALA A 62 12.29 4.27 -14.73
C ALA A 62 12.59 2.85 -15.16
N ALA A 63 12.76 2.65 -16.46
CA ALA A 63 13.19 1.39 -17.05
C ALA A 63 14.32 1.62 -18.05
N GLY A 64 15.24 0.64 -18.15
CA GLY A 64 16.39 0.70 -19.06
C GLY A 64 17.44 1.76 -18.67
N GLY A 65 18.27 2.13 -19.61
CA GLY A 65 19.43 2.98 -19.38
C GLY A 65 20.71 2.18 -19.13
N GLU A 66 21.81 2.87 -18.94
CA GLU A 66 23.13 2.29 -18.69
C GLU A 66 23.64 2.68 -17.30
N GLY A 67 24.12 1.69 -16.53
CA GLY A 67 24.58 1.85 -15.17
C GLY A 67 23.46 1.76 -14.13
N GLU A 68 23.87 1.74 -12.85
CA GLU A 68 22.95 1.64 -11.72
C GLU A 68 22.49 3.02 -11.21
N ASP A 69 23.22 4.09 -11.56
CA ASP A 69 22.96 5.45 -11.09
C ASP A 69 22.08 6.22 -12.07
N LEU A 70 20.77 6.27 -11.78
CA LEU A 70 19.83 7.10 -12.50
C LEU A 70 19.62 8.41 -11.76
N THR A 71 19.63 9.53 -12.53
CA THR A 71 19.35 10.89 -12.00
C THR A 71 17.99 11.36 -12.47
N PHE A 72 17.16 11.78 -11.52
CA PHE A 72 15.81 12.28 -11.77
C PHE A 72 15.77 13.80 -11.68
N THR A 73 15.08 14.44 -12.64
CA THR A 73 14.98 15.91 -12.71
C THR A 73 13.56 16.32 -13.03
N VAL A 74 12.98 17.26 -12.28
CA VAL A 74 11.69 17.87 -12.59
C VAL A 74 11.89 18.85 -13.75
N GLU A 75 11.18 18.63 -14.87
CA GLU A 75 11.22 19.48 -16.07
C GLU A 75 10.15 20.58 -16.02
N LYS A 76 9.02 20.27 -15.43
CA LYS A 76 7.92 21.21 -15.26
C LYS A 76 7.35 21.06 -13.87
N GLU A 77 7.42 22.16 -13.12
CA GLU A 77 6.90 22.22 -11.76
C GLU A 77 5.36 22.13 -11.71
N PRO A 78 4.80 21.58 -10.62
CA PRO A 78 3.38 21.61 -10.37
C PRO A 78 2.88 23.04 -10.12
N LYS A 79 1.57 23.25 -10.16
CA LYS A 79 0.95 24.55 -9.96
C LYS A 79 0.31 24.74 -8.59
N LYS A 80 0.02 23.64 -7.91
CA LYS A 80 -0.72 23.61 -6.64
C LYS A 80 0.08 22.99 -5.49
N GLY A 81 1.37 22.77 -5.70
CA GLY A 81 2.26 22.19 -4.72
C GLY A 81 3.72 22.36 -5.10
N THR A 82 4.59 21.74 -4.32
CA THR A 82 6.04 21.70 -4.56
C THR A 82 6.50 20.25 -4.62
N VAL A 83 7.60 20.01 -5.35
CA VAL A 83 8.26 18.71 -5.43
C VAL A 83 9.67 18.82 -4.87
N GLN A 84 10.00 17.97 -3.92
CA GLN A 84 11.38 17.79 -3.43
C GLN A 84 11.87 16.43 -3.87
N ILE A 85 13.11 16.35 -4.36
CA ILE A 85 13.74 15.12 -4.86
C ILE A 85 14.85 14.70 -3.91
N ASP A 86 14.90 13.41 -3.56
CA ASP A 86 16.00 12.78 -2.85
C ASP A 86 16.34 11.45 -3.56
N GLY A 87 17.38 11.47 -4.39
CA GLY A 87 17.73 10.34 -5.26
C GLY A 87 16.60 9.96 -6.22
N ALA A 88 16.10 8.75 -6.10
CA ALA A 88 14.94 8.26 -6.84
C ALA A 88 13.60 8.59 -6.16
N SER A 89 13.62 9.05 -4.92
CA SER A 89 12.41 9.40 -4.17
C SER A 89 12.02 10.85 -4.42
N PHE A 90 10.73 11.13 -4.30
CA PHE A 90 10.21 12.49 -4.29
C PHE A 90 9.13 12.68 -3.23
N THR A 91 8.99 13.91 -2.76
CA THR A 91 7.88 14.33 -1.92
C THR A 91 7.11 15.43 -2.63
N TYR A 92 5.84 15.20 -2.92
CA TYR A 92 4.91 16.23 -3.38
C TYR A 92 4.16 16.80 -2.18
N THR A 93 4.24 18.10 -1.97
CA THR A 93 3.54 18.81 -0.90
C THR A 93 2.52 19.77 -1.48
N PRO A 94 1.20 19.53 -1.28
CA PRO A 94 0.16 20.49 -1.69
C PRO A 94 0.34 21.84 -1.01
N GLU A 95 0.18 22.93 -1.77
CA GLU A 95 0.33 24.29 -1.26
C GLU A 95 -0.99 24.85 -0.74
N GLY A 96 -0.98 25.37 0.49
CA GLY A 96 -2.11 26.05 1.11
C GLY A 96 -3.39 25.21 1.14
N ASP A 97 -4.49 25.81 0.66
CA ASP A 97 -5.81 25.19 0.59
C ASP A 97 -6.11 24.51 -0.76
N SER A 98 -5.08 24.16 -1.53
CA SER A 98 -5.20 23.57 -2.87
C SER A 98 -5.96 22.27 -2.86
N THR A 99 -6.85 22.08 -3.85
CA THR A 99 -7.60 20.84 -4.11
C THR A 99 -7.78 20.62 -5.61
N GLY A 100 -8.24 19.42 -6.00
CA GLY A 100 -8.44 19.00 -7.39
C GLY A 100 -7.13 18.64 -8.08
N SER A 101 -7.12 18.59 -9.41
CA SER A 101 -6.00 18.07 -10.19
C SER A 101 -4.83 19.03 -10.26
N ASP A 102 -3.62 18.47 -10.21
CA ASP A 102 -2.34 19.11 -10.51
C ASP A 102 -1.49 18.15 -11.35
N SER A 103 -0.33 18.57 -11.80
CA SER A 103 0.62 17.71 -12.50
C SER A 103 2.00 18.35 -12.59
N PHE A 104 3.02 17.51 -12.63
CA PHE A 104 4.37 17.90 -12.97
C PHE A 104 4.99 16.87 -13.93
N THR A 105 6.15 17.18 -14.54
CA THR A 105 6.85 16.24 -15.41
C THR A 105 8.28 16.07 -14.97
N TYR A 106 8.83 14.88 -15.18
CA TYR A 106 10.21 14.57 -14.86
C TYR A 106 10.90 13.82 -15.99
N THR A 107 12.21 13.89 -16.02
CA THR A 107 13.10 13.12 -16.88
C THR A 107 14.05 12.28 -16.06
N VAL A 108 14.61 11.25 -16.69
CA VAL A 108 15.62 10.36 -16.12
C VAL A 108 16.87 10.45 -16.97
N THR A 109 18.02 10.63 -16.35
CA THR A 109 19.35 10.63 -16.99
C THR A 109 20.15 9.44 -16.47
N ASP A 110 20.74 8.66 -17.37
CA ASP A 110 21.59 7.53 -17.04
C ASP A 110 23.08 7.91 -16.89
N SER A 111 23.92 6.96 -16.52
CA SER A 111 25.38 7.17 -16.32
C SER A 111 26.12 7.56 -17.62
N ALA A 112 25.57 7.26 -18.80
CA ALA A 112 26.10 7.67 -20.08
C ALA A 112 25.63 9.09 -20.49
N GLY A 113 24.84 9.77 -19.67
CA GLY A 113 24.31 11.11 -19.94
C GLY A 113 23.13 11.12 -20.92
N ARG A 114 22.52 9.97 -21.21
CA ARG A 114 21.34 9.89 -22.07
C ARG A 114 20.09 10.22 -21.26
N VAL A 115 19.21 11.03 -21.82
CA VAL A 115 18.03 11.57 -21.15
C VAL A 115 16.76 10.95 -21.73
N SER A 116 15.82 10.59 -20.90
CA SER A 116 14.49 10.07 -21.30
C SER A 116 13.62 11.15 -21.93
N GLN A 117 12.52 10.74 -22.57
CA GLN A 117 11.40 11.68 -22.76
C GLN A 117 10.78 12.03 -21.41
N PRO A 118 10.21 13.24 -21.24
CA PRO A 118 9.49 13.61 -20.03
C PRO A 118 8.28 12.72 -19.79
N ALA A 119 8.15 12.22 -18.55
CA ALA A 119 6.96 11.53 -18.07
C ALA A 119 6.14 12.45 -17.15
N THR A 120 4.83 12.23 -17.13
CA THR A 120 3.90 13.05 -16.33
C THR A 120 3.57 12.34 -15.03
N VAL A 121 3.66 13.06 -13.92
CA VAL A 121 3.02 12.67 -12.66
C VAL A 121 1.72 13.48 -12.55
N SER A 122 0.60 12.76 -12.58
CA SER A 122 -0.74 13.32 -12.35
C SER A 122 -1.04 13.29 -10.87
N VAL A 123 -1.53 14.39 -10.30
CA VAL A 123 -1.82 14.51 -8.88
C VAL A 123 -3.29 14.84 -8.67
N THR A 124 -3.96 14.09 -7.81
CA THR A 124 -5.29 14.43 -7.30
C THR A 124 -5.18 14.83 -5.84
N ILE A 125 -5.61 16.07 -5.53
CA ILE A 125 -5.60 16.61 -4.16
C ILE A 125 -7.04 16.63 -3.66
N GLU A 126 -7.34 15.81 -2.67
CA GLU A 126 -8.67 15.70 -2.07
C GLU A 126 -8.81 16.57 -0.83
N LYS A 127 -10.06 16.80 -0.42
CA LYS A 127 -10.38 17.42 0.85
C LYS A 127 -10.80 16.35 1.84
N ALA A 128 -10.08 16.24 2.95
CA ALA A 128 -10.47 15.38 4.05
C ALA A 128 -11.86 15.74 4.60
N LYS A 129 -12.67 14.73 4.92
CA LYS A 129 -14.05 14.85 5.41
C LYS A 129 -14.22 14.38 6.84
N SER A 130 -13.33 13.48 7.31
CA SER A 130 -13.35 12.91 8.68
C SER A 130 -13.20 13.95 9.79
N GLY A 131 -12.63 15.13 9.48
CA GLY A 131 -12.26 16.12 10.47
C GLY A 131 -11.02 15.75 11.28
N VAL A 132 -10.35 14.66 10.90
CA VAL A 132 -9.06 14.23 11.47
C VAL A 132 -7.94 14.93 10.72
N THR A 133 -6.97 15.46 11.47
CA THR A 133 -5.70 15.97 10.96
C THR A 133 -4.63 15.57 11.96
N TYR A 134 -3.67 14.81 11.48
CA TYR A 134 -2.60 14.31 12.35
C TYR A 134 -1.47 15.34 12.49
N ALA A 135 -0.94 15.44 13.72
CA ALA A 135 0.17 16.34 14.04
C ALA A 135 1.55 15.70 13.79
N ASP A 136 1.61 14.39 13.60
CA ASP A 136 2.83 13.58 13.65
C ASP A 136 3.05 12.71 12.38
N THR A 137 2.34 12.97 11.28
CA THR A 137 2.47 12.17 10.06
C THR A 137 3.18 12.87 8.90
N ALA A 138 3.54 14.16 9.04
CA ALA A 138 4.06 14.96 7.93
C ALA A 138 5.33 14.37 7.27
N ASP A 139 6.20 13.75 8.05
CA ASP A 139 7.44 13.12 7.57
C ASP A 139 7.29 11.60 7.34
N SER A 140 6.08 11.05 7.54
CA SER A 140 5.82 9.62 7.35
C SER A 140 5.40 9.33 5.92
N THR A 141 5.99 8.28 5.32
CA THR A 141 5.54 7.75 4.02
C THR A 141 4.08 7.26 4.05
N ALA A 142 3.56 6.96 5.23
CA ALA A 142 2.19 6.52 5.46
C ALA A 142 1.20 7.68 5.72
N ALA A 143 1.59 8.95 5.55
CA ALA A 143 0.72 10.09 5.86
C ALA A 143 -0.64 10.04 5.15
N VAL A 144 -0.64 9.69 3.87
CA VAL A 144 -1.87 9.55 3.08
C VAL A 144 -2.67 8.33 3.52
N ALA A 145 -2.03 7.18 3.68
CA ALA A 145 -2.69 5.95 4.13
C ALA A 145 -3.31 6.11 5.53
N ALA A 146 -2.62 6.80 6.45
CA ALA A 146 -3.18 7.13 7.77
C ALA A 146 -4.47 7.97 7.64
N GLN A 147 -4.48 8.94 6.70
CA GLN A 147 -5.68 9.73 6.44
C GLN A 147 -6.78 8.90 5.80
N ASP A 148 -6.46 7.97 4.90
CA ASP A 148 -7.43 7.05 4.30
C ASP A 148 -8.17 6.24 5.37
N LEU A 149 -7.44 5.67 6.33
CA LEU A 149 -8.06 4.93 7.44
C LEU A 149 -8.99 5.82 8.29
N ALA A 150 -8.63 7.09 8.47
CA ALA A 150 -9.51 8.03 9.18
C ALA A 150 -10.76 8.40 8.38
N GLU A 151 -10.62 8.59 7.05
CA GLU A 151 -11.76 8.88 6.15
C GLU A 151 -12.73 7.70 6.06
N ALA A 152 -12.20 6.47 6.05
CA ALA A 152 -12.98 5.23 6.06
C ALA A 152 -13.57 4.90 7.45
N GLY A 153 -13.13 5.59 8.51
CA GLY A 153 -13.58 5.33 9.88
C GLY A 153 -12.95 4.10 10.54
N ILE A 154 -11.94 3.50 9.89
CA ILE A 154 -11.26 2.29 10.35
C ILE A 154 -10.39 2.57 11.58
N PHE A 155 -9.61 3.65 11.52
CA PHE A 155 -8.70 4.02 12.59
C PHE A 155 -8.39 5.52 12.60
N THR A 156 -8.56 6.17 13.75
CA THR A 156 -8.37 7.62 13.90
C THR A 156 -7.22 8.00 14.84
N GLY A 157 -6.47 7.03 15.36
CA GLY A 157 -5.39 7.28 16.31
C GLY A 157 -5.87 7.83 17.66
N ALA A 158 -4.99 8.51 18.37
CA ALA A 158 -5.26 9.11 19.66
C ALA A 158 -5.59 10.61 19.53
N LYS A 159 -6.63 11.08 20.24
CA LYS A 159 -6.91 12.51 20.36
C LYS A 159 -6.41 13.02 21.69
N ILE A 160 -5.47 13.98 21.66
CA ILE A 160 -4.88 14.61 22.83
C ILE A 160 -5.15 16.12 22.73
N GLY A 161 -6.05 16.63 23.58
CA GLY A 161 -6.56 17.99 23.44
C GLY A 161 -7.35 18.14 22.13
N ASP A 162 -6.94 19.09 21.30
CA ASP A 162 -7.57 19.35 20.01
C ASP A 162 -6.82 18.72 18.81
N GLN A 163 -5.75 17.95 19.07
CA GLN A 163 -4.91 17.35 18.04
C GLN A 163 -5.07 15.84 18.00
N TYR A 164 -4.98 15.26 16.79
CA TYR A 164 -4.90 13.84 16.58
C TYR A 164 -3.44 13.41 16.37
N TYR A 165 -3.10 12.24 16.89
CA TYR A 165 -1.79 11.61 16.76
C TYR A 165 -1.97 10.20 16.21
N PHE A 166 -1.28 9.90 15.14
CA PHE A 166 -1.29 8.58 14.52
C PHE A 166 -0.29 7.63 15.17
N GLU A 167 0.83 8.18 15.64
CA GLU A 167 1.98 7.44 16.21
C GLU A 167 2.52 6.42 15.18
N PRO A 168 3.04 6.87 14.00
CA PRO A 168 3.37 6.01 12.88
C PRO A 168 4.33 4.86 13.24
N ASP A 169 5.30 5.10 14.12
CA ASP A 169 6.33 4.12 14.52
C ASP A 169 5.88 3.16 15.62
N LYS A 170 4.66 3.30 16.13
CA LYS A 170 4.16 2.44 17.20
C LYS A 170 3.85 1.05 16.67
N PRO A 171 4.37 -0.04 17.30
CA PRO A 171 3.98 -1.39 16.97
C PRO A 171 2.47 -1.61 17.12
N VAL A 172 1.90 -2.39 16.20
CA VAL A 172 0.48 -2.77 16.22
C VAL A 172 0.34 -4.15 16.87
N SER A 173 -0.58 -4.27 17.83
CA SER A 173 -0.89 -5.55 18.44
C SER A 173 -1.74 -6.43 17.51
N ARG A 174 -1.74 -7.74 17.77
CA ARG A 174 -2.57 -8.72 17.04
C ARG A 174 -4.06 -8.37 17.13
N SER A 175 -4.52 -7.92 18.29
CA SER A 175 -5.91 -7.46 18.49
C SER A 175 -6.23 -6.22 17.65
N GLU A 176 -5.35 -5.20 17.66
CA GLU A 176 -5.55 -3.97 16.91
C GLU A 176 -5.57 -4.27 15.39
N PHE A 177 -4.61 -5.06 14.90
CA PHE A 177 -4.52 -5.39 13.49
C PHE A 177 -5.75 -6.18 13.00
N LEU A 178 -6.17 -7.20 13.75
CA LEU A 178 -7.35 -7.99 13.42
C LEU A 178 -8.61 -7.12 13.33
N ALA A 179 -8.80 -6.21 14.30
CA ALA A 179 -9.94 -5.30 14.28
C ALA A 179 -9.90 -4.39 13.04
N MET A 180 -8.76 -3.76 12.75
CA MET A 180 -8.61 -2.90 11.58
C MET A 180 -8.87 -3.64 10.26
N VAL A 181 -8.36 -4.87 10.10
CA VAL A 181 -8.59 -5.67 8.88
C VAL A 181 -10.07 -6.03 8.71
N MET A 182 -10.75 -6.41 9.79
CA MET A 182 -12.18 -6.76 9.75
C MET A 182 -13.05 -5.53 9.48
N GLU A 183 -12.73 -4.37 10.07
CA GLU A 183 -13.39 -3.10 9.74
C GLU A 183 -13.18 -2.71 8.26
N THR A 184 -11.95 -2.87 7.73
CA THR A 184 -11.66 -2.65 6.30
C THR A 184 -12.52 -3.56 5.41
N ALA A 185 -12.76 -4.80 5.84
CA ALA A 185 -13.64 -5.73 5.12
C ALA A 185 -15.16 -5.42 5.29
N GLY A 186 -15.50 -4.46 6.13
CA GLY A 186 -16.89 -4.11 6.45
C GLY A 186 -17.57 -5.14 7.36
N ASP A 187 -16.80 -5.88 8.16
CA ASP A 187 -17.31 -6.85 9.12
C ASP A 187 -17.70 -6.13 10.42
N GLU A 188 -18.93 -6.39 10.87
CA GLU A 188 -19.45 -5.90 12.17
C GLU A 188 -19.65 -7.10 13.12
N PRO A 189 -18.62 -7.53 13.87
CA PRO A 189 -18.72 -8.71 14.71
C PRO A 189 -19.66 -8.47 15.89
N THR A 190 -20.48 -9.47 16.18
CA THR A 190 -21.41 -9.42 17.32
C THR A 190 -20.64 -9.52 18.64
N ALA A 191 -20.97 -8.66 19.60
CA ALA A 191 -20.37 -8.66 20.92
C ALA A 191 -20.52 -10.03 21.63
N VAL A 192 -19.42 -10.51 22.19
CA VAL A 192 -19.37 -11.76 22.95
C VAL A 192 -18.73 -11.53 24.32
N THR A 193 -19.05 -12.39 25.28
CA THR A 193 -18.44 -12.35 26.61
C THR A 193 -17.22 -13.23 26.74
N MET A 194 -17.09 -14.24 25.87
CA MET A 194 -15.98 -15.20 25.84
C MET A 194 -15.61 -15.53 24.40
N THR A 195 -14.31 -15.73 24.14
CA THR A 195 -13.77 -16.02 22.80
C THR A 195 -13.51 -17.51 22.55
N GLY A 196 -13.35 -18.29 23.60
CA GLY A 196 -12.93 -19.70 23.50
C GLY A 196 -11.41 -19.91 23.56
N PHE A 197 -10.61 -18.85 23.54
CA PHE A 197 -9.17 -18.93 23.76
C PHE A 197 -8.83 -19.16 25.24
N CYS A 198 -7.72 -19.87 25.52
CA CYS A 198 -7.31 -20.14 26.90
C CYS A 198 -6.87 -18.89 27.67
N ASP A 199 -6.44 -17.85 26.94
CA ASP A 199 -6.07 -16.52 27.45
C ASP A 199 -7.21 -15.50 27.41
N ASP A 200 -8.47 -15.94 27.34
CA ASP A 200 -9.66 -15.06 27.20
C ASP A 200 -9.71 -13.92 28.23
N ALA A 201 -9.22 -14.16 29.45
CA ALA A 201 -9.19 -13.15 30.49
C ALA A 201 -8.21 -11.99 30.21
N ALA A 202 -7.19 -12.22 29.38
CA ALA A 202 -6.22 -11.22 28.95
C ALA A 202 -6.71 -10.42 27.72
N ILE A 203 -7.69 -10.95 26.96
CA ILE A 203 -8.22 -10.29 25.78
C ILE A 203 -9.10 -9.09 26.20
N PRO A 204 -8.78 -7.86 25.78
CA PRO A 204 -9.60 -6.68 26.07
C PRO A 204 -11.04 -6.87 25.59
N THR A 205 -12.00 -6.35 26.34
CA THR A 205 -13.44 -6.54 26.04
C THR A 205 -13.80 -6.12 24.62
N TRP A 206 -13.21 -5.03 24.12
CA TRP A 206 -13.45 -4.54 22.77
C TRP A 206 -12.95 -5.52 21.69
N ALA A 207 -11.87 -6.26 21.97
CA ALA A 207 -11.24 -7.16 21.00
C ALA A 207 -11.91 -8.56 20.96
N LYS A 208 -12.70 -8.93 21.99
CA LYS A 208 -13.31 -10.26 22.08
C LYS A 208 -14.23 -10.57 20.90
N ALA A 209 -15.00 -9.61 20.45
CA ALA A 209 -15.89 -9.80 19.30
C ALA A 209 -15.12 -10.12 18.02
N TYR A 210 -14.05 -9.37 17.75
CA TYR A 210 -13.17 -9.59 16.60
C TYR A 210 -12.44 -10.94 16.68
N ALA A 211 -11.88 -11.27 17.85
CA ALA A 211 -11.19 -12.55 18.05
C ALA A 211 -12.11 -13.76 17.85
N ALA A 212 -13.34 -13.69 18.35
CA ALA A 212 -14.32 -14.76 18.20
C ALA A 212 -14.81 -14.89 16.73
N ALA A 213 -15.12 -13.79 16.08
CA ALA A 213 -15.52 -13.78 14.67
C ALA A 213 -14.35 -14.22 13.77
N GLY A 214 -13.13 -13.74 14.02
CA GLY A 214 -11.95 -14.12 13.26
C GLY A 214 -11.66 -15.62 13.27
N VAL A 215 -11.92 -16.31 14.39
CA VAL A 215 -11.85 -17.78 14.46
C VAL A 215 -13.01 -18.43 13.69
N ALA A 216 -14.22 -17.94 13.88
CA ALA A 216 -15.41 -18.49 13.22
C ALA A 216 -15.33 -18.41 11.70
N ASP A 217 -14.75 -17.32 11.17
CA ASP A 217 -14.57 -17.09 9.75
C ASP A 217 -13.26 -17.66 9.18
N GLY A 218 -12.43 -18.28 10.06
CA GLY A 218 -11.15 -18.89 9.67
C GLY A 218 -10.04 -17.90 9.37
N ILE A 219 -10.22 -16.62 9.75
CA ILE A 219 -9.22 -15.54 9.56
C ILE A 219 -8.01 -15.77 10.46
N ILE A 220 -8.26 -16.16 11.72
CA ILE A 220 -7.22 -16.50 12.70
C ILE A 220 -7.42 -17.91 13.24
N GLN A 221 -6.34 -18.52 13.78
CA GLN A 221 -6.37 -19.86 14.39
C GLN A 221 -5.86 -19.86 15.83
N GLY A 222 -5.18 -18.78 16.25
CA GLY A 222 -4.48 -18.70 17.53
C GLY A 222 -3.16 -19.49 17.54
N VAL A 223 -2.52 -19.51 18.69
CA VAL A 223 -1.22 -20.13 18.95
C VAL A 223 -1.40 -21.28 19.94
N SER A 224 -0.87 -22.47 19.62
CA SER A 224 -0.90 -23.60 20.52
C SER A 224 0.06 -23.40 21.70
N THR A 225 -0.44 -23.51 22.92
CA THR A 225 0.30 -23.41 24.16
C THR A 225 0.10 -24.66 25.02
N ALA A 226 0.80 -24.77 26.15
CA ALA A 226 0.58 -25.88 27.10
C ALA A 226 -0.81 -25.85 27.75
N GLU A 227 -1.47 -24.68 27.79
CA GLU A 227 -2.78 -24.46 28.41
C GLU A 227 -3.93 -24.54 27.41
N GLY A 228 -3.63 -24.65 26.13
CA GLY A 228 -4.61 -24.67 25.04
C GLY A 228 -4.24 -23.73 23.92
N VAL A 229 -5.23 -23.34 23.13
CA VAL A 229 -5.03 -22.34 22.05
C VAL A 229 -5.23 -20.95 22.63
N ALA A 230 -4.21 -20.10 22.50
CA ALA A 230 -4.20 -18.70 22.93
C ALA A 230 -4.33 -17.74 21.74
N PHE A 231 -4.92 -16.59 21.93
CA PHE A 231 -4.96 -15.51 20.91
C PHE A 231 -3.69 -14.66 20.95
N GLN A 232 -3.16 -14.41 22.14
CA GLN A 232 -2.01 -13.51 22.38
C GLN A 232 -2.24 -12.11 21.78
N GLY A 233 -3.40 -11.54 22.07
CA GLY A 233 -3.90 -10.33 21.43
C GLY A 233 -3.07 -9.08 21.66
N ASP A 234 -2.37 -8.97 22.78
CA ASP A 234 -1.51 -7.83 23.15
C ASP A 234 -0.10 -7.93 22.54
N GLU A 235 0.30 -9.11 22.02
CA GLU A 235 1.59 -9.27 21.36
C GLU A 235 1.63 -8.50 20.04
N PRO A 236 2.76 -7.86 19.68
CA PRO A 236 2.92 -7.24 18.37
C PRO A 236 2.77 -8.24 17.23
N ILE A 237 2.08 -7.85 16.17
CA ILE A 237 1.95 -8.69 14.97
C ILE A 237 3.17 -8.53 14.06
N THR A 238 3.64 -9.63 13.47
CA THR A 238 4.71 -9.60 12.45
C THR A 238 4.12 -9.45 11.04
N PHE A 239 4.95 -9.01 10.05
CA PHE A 239 4.52 -8.92 8.65
C PHE A 239 4.03 -10.26 8.09
N ASN A 240 4.69 -11.39 8.43
CA ASN A 240 4.24 -12.72 8.05
C ASN A 240 2.83 -13.04 8.55
N GLU A 241 2.53 -12.69 9.79
CA GLU A 241 1.22 -12.90 10.39
C GLU A 241 0.18 -11.95 9.79
N ALA A 242 0.54 -10.67 9.61
CA ALA A 242 -0.31 -9.67 8.99
C ALA A 242 -0.70 -10.06 7.55
N ALA A 243 0.27 -10.49 6.74
CA ALA A 243 0.03 -11.01 5.39
C ALA A 243 -0.93 -12.20 5.41
N THR A 244 -0.76 -13.12 6.39
CA THR A 244 -1.62 -14.30 6.51
C THR A 244 -3.06 -13.93 6.86
N VAL A 245 -3.27 -12.95 7.74
CA VAL A 245 -4.60 -12.44 8.09
C VAL A 245 -5.25 -11.76 6.89
N LEU A 246 -4.53 -10.84 6.22
CA LEU A 246 -5.01 -10.14 5.03
C LEU A 246 -5.34 -11.10 3.89
N ASN A 247 -4.49 -12.08 3.61
CA ASN A 247 -4.74 -13.07 2.55
C ASN A 247 -6.04 -13.85 2.78
N ARG A 248 -6.35 -14.19 4.03
CA ARG A 248 -7.58 -14.89 4.38
C ARG A 248 -8.83 -14.03 4.24
N VAL A 249 -8.71 -12.73 4.53
CA VAL A 249 -9.81 -11.78 4.39
C VAL A 249 -10.05 -11.42 2.92
N LEU A 250 -8.99 -11.10 2.19
CA LEU A 250 -9.07 -10.69 0.78
C LEU A 250 -9.36 -11.86 -0.15
N ALA A 251 -8.99 -13.08 0.23
CA ALA A 251 -9.23 -14.33 -0.51
C ALA A 251 -8.83 -14.22 -2.00
N VAL A 252 -7.68 -13.61 -2.27
CA VAL A 252 -7.12 -13.48 -3.62
C VAL A 252 -6.64 -14.83 -4.17
N GLU A 253 -6.46 -14.93 -5.49
CA GLU A 253 -5.96 -16.15 -6.13
C GLU A 253 -4.52 -16.44 -5.72
N ASP A 254 -4.19 -17.73 -5.59
CA ASP A 254 -2.84 -18.17 -5.24
C ASP A 254 -1.87 -17.97 -6.41
N VAL A 255 -0.74 -17.29 -6.14
CA VAL A 255 0.35 -17.16 -7.09
C VAL A 255 1.19 -18.45 -7.17
N ASP A 256 1.77 -18.72 -8.34
CA ASP A 256 2.73 -19.82 -8.50
C ASP A 256 4.09 -19.43 -7.89
N LEU A 257 4.30 -19.79 -6.65
CA LEU A 257 5.55 -19.54 -5.94
C LEU A 257 6.78 -20.17 -6.62
N ALA A 258 6.61 -21.21 -7.43
CA ALA A 258 7.73 -21.88 -8.09
C ALA A 258 8.35 -21.01 -9.18
N GLY A 259 7.55 -20.18 -9.85
CA GLY A 259 8.00 -19.28 -10.92
C GLY A 259 8.50 -17.92 -10.44
N TRP A 260 8.07 -17.47 -9.25
CA TRP A 260 8.25 -16.08 -8.84
C TRP A 260 9.48 -15.82 -7.96
N TYR A 261 9.91 -16.81 -7.14
CA TYR A 261 10.87 -16.54 -6.09
C TYR A 261 12.03 -17.54 -6.07
N ALA A 262 13.24 -17.01 -6.25
CA ALA A 262 14.48 -17.80 -6.17
C ALA A 262 14.90 -18.08 -4.72
N ASP A 263 14.61 -17.17 -3.78
CA ASP A 263 14.95 -17.27 -2.37
C ASP A 263 13.67 -17.26 -1.51
N ARG A 264 13.38 -18.40 -0.88
CA ARG A 264 12.20 -18.59 -0.03
C ARG A 264 12.55 -18.76 1.44
N GLU A 265 13.85 -18.75 1.80
CA GLU A 265 14.27 -19.04 3.16
C GLU A 265 13.93 -17.92 4.13
N ALA A 266 13.76 -16.68 3.63
CA ALA A 266 13.41 -15.53 4.46
C ALA A 266 11.96 -15.58 4.98
N VAL A 267 11.05 -16.30 4.29
CA VAL A 267 9.64 -16.40 4.68
C VAL A 267 9.34 -17.83 5.12
N PRO A 268 8.76 -18.05 6.32
CA PRO A 268 8.41 -19.39 6.79
C PRO A 268 7.33 -20.02 5.90
N SER A 269 7.40 -21.34 5.71
CA SER A 269 6.52 -22.07 4.80
C SER A 269 5.02 -21.87 5.05
N TRP A 270 4.62 -21.62 6.29
CA TRP A 270 3.23 -21.37 6.65
C TRP A 270 2.71 -20.02 6.17
N ALA A 271 3.59 -19.02 5.97
CA ALA A 271 3.24 -17.69 5.50
C ALA A 271 3.53 -17.49 3.99
N ALA A 272 4.30 -18.40 3.38
CA ALA A 272 4.84 -18.18 2.03
C ALA A 272 3.77 -17.86 0.99
N GLN A 273 2.65 -18.60 0.95
CA GLN A 273 1.58 -18.32 0.00
C GLN A 273 0.92 -16.96 0.26
N ALA A 274 0.67 -16.64 1.53
CA ALA A 274 0.05 -15.38 1.89
C ALA A 274 0.93 -14.18 1.55
N VAL A 275 2.23 -14.24 1.83
CA VAL A 275 3.18 -13.17 1.49
C VAL A 275 3.28 -13.00 -0.02
N GLY A 276 3.38 -14.11 -0.78
CA GLY A 276 3.40 -14.07 -2.25
C GLY A 276 2.13 -13.45 -2.83
N ASN A 277 0.96 -13.86 -2.34
CA ASN A 277 -0.33 -13.32 -2.78
C ASN A 277 -0.43 -11.82 -2.47
N MET A 278 -0.04 -11.40 -1.26
CA MET A 278 -0.11 -9.98 -0.86
C MET A 278 0.87 -9.09 -1.62
N GLU A 279 2.04 -9.62 -1.99
CA GLU A 279 2.97 -8.92 -2.87
C GLU A 279 2.41 -8.81 -4.30
N ALA A 280 1.83 -9.87 -4.83
CA ALA A 280 1.26 -9.89 -6.19
C ALA A 280 0.10 -8.89 -6.39
N VAL A 281 -0.68 -8.64 -5.34
CA VAL A 281 -1.77 -7.65 -5.35
C VAL A 281 -1.36 -6.29 -4.76
N SER A 282 -0.06 -6.08 -4.56
CA SER A 282 0.52 -4.81 -4.09
C SER A 282 0.04 -4.34 -2.72
N VAL A 283 -0.46 -5.23 -1.88
CA VAL A 283 -0.70 -4.98 -0.45
C VAL A 283 0.62 -4.96 0.32
N LEU A 284 1.59 -5.77 -0.12
CA LEU A 284 2.98 -5.70 0.30
C LEU A 284 3.85 -5.16 -0.83
N ALA A 285 4.95 -4.49 -0.46
CA ALA A 285 5.89 -3.97 -1.45
C ALA A 285 6.59 -5.09 -2.22
N ALA A 286 6.97 -4.81 -3.47
CA ALA A 286 7.76 -5.72 -4.29
C ALA A 286 9.08 -6.10 -3.60
N GLY A 287 9.43 -7.39 -3.60
CA GLY A 287 10.60 -7.92 -2.91
C GLY A 287 10.37 -8.29 -1.44
N SER A 288 9.15 -8.11 -0.91
CA SER A 288 8.80 -8.51 0.46
C SER A 288 9.04 -10.00 0.70
N PHE A 289 8.78 -10.85 -0.29
CA PHE A 289 8.93 -12.30 -0.15
C PHE A 289 10.37 -12.73 0.17
N GLY A 290 11.38 -12.05 -0.36
CA GLY A 290 12.80 -12.32 -0.07
C GLY A 290 13.34 -11.50 1.11
N SER A 291 12.53 -10.68 1.76
CA SER A 291 12.99 -9.76 2.80
C SER A 291 12.96 -10.40 4.19
N ALA A 292 14.08 -10.30 4.92
CA ALA A 292 14.15 -10.68 6.33
C ALA A 292 13.22 -9.84 7.23
N ALA A 293 12.85 -8.63 6.78
CA ALA A 293 11.91 -7.74 7.48
C ALA A 293 10.53 -8.38 7.68
N MET A 294 10.15 -9.40 6.90
CA MET A 294 8.89 -10.12 7.07
C MET A 294 8.74 -10.79 8.44
N GLY A 295 9.84 -11.03 9.16
CA GLY A 295 9.83 -11.52 10.54
C GLY A 295 9.72 -10.42 11.60
N GLU A 296 9.83 -9.14 11.23
CA GLU A 296 9.76 -8.01 12.12
C GLU A 296 8.31 -7.62 12.46
N THR A 297 8.15 -6.78 13.47
CA THR A 297 6.83 -6.30 13.90
C THR A 297 6.33 -5.19 12.99
N VAL A 298 5.02 -5.20 12.72
CA VAL A 298 4.32 -4.19 11.95
C VAL A 298 4.11 -2.94 12.78
N THR A 299 4.48 -1.78 12.26
CA THR A 299 4.16 -0.48 12.84
C THR A 299 2.79 0.01 12.38
N ARG A 300 2.27 1.08 12.98
CA ARG A 300 1.03 1.71 12.53
C ARG A 300 1.16 2.27 11.10
N ALA A 301 2.33 2.78 10.74
CA ALA A 301 2.60 3.21 9.37
C ALA A 301 2.48 2.05 8.37
N ASP A 302 3.12 0.91 8.67
CA ASP A 302 3.04 -0.29 7.84
C ASP A 302 1.60 -0.81 7.73
N ALA A 303 0.90 -0.90 8.87
CA ALA A 303 -0.50 -1.32 8.91
C ALA A 303 -1.38 -0.41 8.04
N ALA A 304 -1.19 0.92 8.12
CA ALA A 304 -1.96 1.86 7.33
C ALA A 304 -1.74 1.65 5.83
N GLN A 305 -0.50 1.48 5.39
CA GLN A 305 -0.19 1.22 3.98
C GLN A 305 -0.84 -0.07 3.48
N MET A 306 -0.72 -1.17 4.24
CA MET A 306 -1.34 -2.45 3.89
C MET A 306 -2.87 -2.36 3.84
N LEU A 307 -3.49 -1.69 4.81
CA LEU A 307 -4.95 -1.59 4.91
C LEU A 307 -5.53 -0.64 3.87
N SER A 308 -4.88 0.48 3.56
CA SER A 308 -5.29 1.39 2.48
C SER A 308 -5.23 0.69 1.11
N ALA A 309 -4.19 -0.12 0.87
CA ALA A 309 -4.11 -0.94 -0.33
C ALA A 309 -5.18 -2.04 -0.37
N ALA A 310 -5.46 -2.70 0.77
CA ALA A 310 -6.52 -3.70 0.88
C ALA A 310 -7.91 -3.11 0.64
N ASP A 311 -8.20 -1.93 1.18
CA ASP A 311 -9.45 -1.20 1.00
C ASP A 311 -9.67 -0.86 -0.50
N THR A 312 -8.63 -0.36 -1.16
CA THR A 312 -8.64 -0.10 -2.61
C THR A 312 -8.99 -1.35 -3.42
N LEU A 313 -8.44 -2.52 -3.06
CA LEU A 313 -8.76 -3.78 -3.72
C LEU A 313 -10.22 -4.22 -3.48
N LEU A 314 -10.73 -4.00 -2.28
CA LEU A 314 -12.12 -4.35 -1.93
C LEU A 314 -13.14 -3.45 -2.63
N GLU A 315 -12.79 -2.19 -2.88
CA GLU A 315 -13.61 -1.26 -3.66
C GLU A 315 -13.59 -1.57 -5.17
N GLY A 316 -12.63 -2.40 -5.63
CA GLY A 316 -12.47 -2.79 -7.03
C GLY A 316 -11.80 -1.72 -7.90
N GLU A 317 -11.17 -0.74 -7.28
CA GLU A 317 -10.26 0.18 -7.94
C GLU A 317 -8.88 -0.47 -8.04
N PRO A 318 -8.19 -0.44 -9.20
CA PRO A 318 -6.81 -0.91 -9.27
C PRO A 318 -5.95 -0.06 -8.33
N ALA A 319 -5.18 -0.70 -7.48
CA ALA A 319 -4.19 -0.03 -6.63
C ALA A 319 -3.22 0.73 -7.55
N GLY A 320 -3.38 2.05 -7.65
CA GLY A 320 -2.84 2.88 -8.73
C GLY A 320 -1.32 3.06 -8.77
N LEU A 321 -0.54 2.26 -8.06
CA LEU A 321 0.92 2.43 -8.03
C LEU A 321 1.69 1.29 -8.71
N PHE A 322 1.07 0.17 -9.07
CA PHE A 322 1.78 -1.03 -9.49
C PHE A 322 1.25 -1.72 -10.75
N ASP A 323 0.38 -1.08 -11.51
CA ASP A 323 -0.13 -1.60 -12.80
C ASP A 323 0.98 -1.85 -13.86
N TRP A 324 2.24 -1.55 -13.54
CA TRP A 324 3.36 -1.71 -14.46
C TRP A 324 4.27 -2.91 -14.11
N LEU A 325 4.06 -3.57 -12.97
CA LEU A 325 4.88 -4.72 -12.53
C LEU A 325 4.32 -6.08 -12.96
N LEU A 326 3.14 -6.12 -13.55
CA LEU A 326 2.55 -7.30 -14.19
C LEU A 326 2.66 -7.19 -15.73
#